data_19fc3ca8377a8e859813660f6ea78b38
#
_entry.id   19fc3ca8377a8e859813660f6ea78b38
#
_cell.length_a   1.000
_cell.length_b   1.000
_cell.length_c   1.000
_cell.angle_alpha   90.00
_cell.angle_beta   90.00
_cell.angle_gamma   90.00
#
_symmetry.space_group_name_H-M   'P 1'
#
loop_
_entity.id
_entity.type
_entity.pdbx_description
1 polymer ?
#
loop_
_entity_poly.entity_id
_entity_poly.type
_entity_poly.pdbx_seq_one_letter_code
_entity_poly.pdbx_strand_id
1 'polypeptide(L)'
;VVDWEISTLGDPLADLGYALNAWAEPGEGREGAATALSGFPTRAELAARYEEQSGRDLSKLNYYIGFNWWKSACIIHGVYARYRAGKKSTEGVDMGDFRSRIGEALNASEKALTTLR
;
A
#
# COMPACT_ATOMS: atom_id res chain seq x y z
N VAL A 1 15.87 -6.48 -7.13
CA VAL A 1 14.47 -6.80 -7.44
C VAL A 1 14.34 -8.30 -7.61
N VAL A 2 13.32 -8.89 -7.00
CA VAL A 2 13.01 -10.33 -7.00
C VAL A 2 11.58 -10.55 -7.52
N ASP A 3 11.17 -11.82 -7.67
CA ASP A 3 9.81 -12.22 -8.10
C ASP A 3 9.40 -11.68 -9.49
N TRP A 4 10.36 -11.66 -10.40
CA TRP A 4 10.11 -11.21 -11.79
C TRP A 4 9.05 -12.01 -12.52
N GLU A 5 8.79 -13.26 -12.10
CA GLU A 5 7.74 -14.13 -12.64
C GLU A 5 6.32 -13.61 -12.46
N ILE A 6 6.11 -12.69 -11.49
CA ILE A 6 4.80 -12.04 -11.28
C ILE A 6 4.71 -10.67 -11.96
N SER A 7 5.76 -10.24 -12.69
CA SER A 7 5.76 -8.98 -13.40
C SER A 7 4.82 -9.00 -14.61
N THR A 8 4.31 -7.82 -14.96
CA THR A 8 3.46 -7.63 -16.12
C THR A 8 3.74 -6.27 -16.78
N LEU A 9 3.30 -6.13 -18.02
CA LEU A 9 3.28 -4.83 -18.68
C LEU A 9 2.05 -4.03 -18.19
N GLY A 10 2.27 -2.81 -17.78
CA GLY A 10 1.21 -1.96 -17.25
C GLY A 10 1.66 -0.52 -17.00
N ASP A 11 0.82 0.26 -16.34
CA ASP A 11 1.16 1.62 -15.96
C ASP A 11 2.12 1.60 -14.75
N PRO A 12 3.33 2.19 -14.88
CA PRO A 12 4.30 2.24 -13.77
C PRO A 12 3.82 2.99 -12.53
N LEU A 13 2.79 3.84 -12.64
CA LEU A 13 2.18 4.50 -11.49
C LEU A 13 1.52 3.52 -10.53
N ALA A 14 1.17 2.31 -11.00
CA ALA A 14 0.68 1.25 -10.13
C ALA A 14 1.77 0.80 -9.13
N ASP A 15 3.02 0.68 -9.57
CA ASP A 15 4.14 0.31 -8.70
C ASP A 15 4.53 1.47 -7.78
N LEU A 16 4.57 2.69 -8.30
CA LEU A 16 4.81 3.88 -7.47
C LEU A 16 3.75 4.01 -6.37
N GLY A 17 2.47 3.89 -6.70
CA GLY A 17 1.37 3.93 -5.73
C GLY A 17 1.50 2.84 -4.67
N TYR A 18 1.92 1.63 -5.05
CA TYR A 18 2.16 0.54 -4.10
C TYR A 18 3.33 0.84 -3.15
N ALA A 19 4.44 1.36 -3.68
CA ALA A 19 5.58 1.77 -2.88
C ALA A 19 5.23 2.88 -1.88
N LEU A 20 4.46 3.90 -2.32
CA LEU A 20 4.01 4.99 -1.46
C LEU A 20 3.05 4.53 -0.35
N ASN A 21 2.20 3.53 -0.60
CA ASN A 21 1.34 2.96 0.43
C ASN A 21 2.14 2.24 1.54
N ALA A 22 3.24 1.60 1.17
CA ALA A 22 4.16 0.97 2.12
C ALA A 22 5.07 1.97 2.85
N TRP A 23 5.24 3.19 2.32
CA TRP A 23 6.09 4.22 2.85
C TRP A 23 5.46 4.87 4.08
N ALA A 24 6.06 4.66 5.24
CA ALA A 24 5.64 5.28 6.49
C ALA A 24 6.32 6.64 6.66
N GLU A 25 5.57 7.61 7.20
CA GLU A 25 6.10 8.91 7.59
C GLU A 25 6.04 9.07 9.12
N PRO A 26 6.86 9.96 9.71
CA PRO A 26 6.83 10.21 11.15
C PRO A 26 5.43 10.61 11.62
N GLY A 27 4.99 10.06 12.76
CA GLY A 27 3.68 10.37 13.35
C GLY A 27 2.50 9.58 12.79
N GLU A 28 2.72 8.62 11.91
CA GLU A 28 1.64 7.77 11.34
C GLU A 28 1.36 6.48 12.13
N GLY A 29 1.93 6.33 13.34
CA GLY A 29 1.73 5.12 14.15
C GLY A 29 2.50 3.89 13.62
N ARG A 30 3.46 4.11 12.74
CA ARG A 30 4.35 3.07 12.18
C ARG A 30 5.82 3.40 12.43
N GLU A 31 6.12 3.89 13.63
CA GLU A 31 7.45 4.41 14.02
C GLU A 31 8.58 3.35 13.92
N GLY A 32 8.22 2.06 13.91
CA GLY A 32 9.17 0.97 13.67
C GLY A 32 9.53 0.75 12.20
N ALA A 33 8.87 1.43 11.26
CA ALA A 33 9.20 1.33 9.85
C ALA A 33 10.46 2.16 9.53
N ALA A 34 11.37 1.58 8.75
CA ALA A 34 12.62 2.26 8.39
C ALA A 34 12.40 3.62 7.73
N THR A 35 11.37 3.74 6.90
CA THR A 35 11.05 4.98 6.17
C THR A 35 10.49 6.11 7.05
N ALA A 36 10.07 5.79 8.29
CA ALA A 36 9.65 6.79 9.28
C ALA A 36 10.83 7.40 10.07
N LEU A 37 12.05 6.89 9.86
CA LEU A 37 13.25 7.41 10.51
C LEU A 37 13.71 8.71 9.86
N SER A 38 14.41 9.54 10.65
CA SER A 38 15.05 10.76 10.14
C SER A 38 16.02 10.46 9.00
N GLY A 39 15.97 11.27 7.94
CA GLY A 39 16.83 11.14 6.77
C GLY A 39 16.14 10.44 5.57
N PHE A 40 14.96 9.86 5.77
CA PHE A 40 14.15 9.40 4.65
C PHE A 40 13.29 10.54 4.08
N PRO A 41 13.08 10.59 2.75
CA PRO A 41 12.20 11.57 2.14
C PRO A 41 10.73 11.31 2.52
N THR A 42 9.91 12.34 2.45
CA THR A 42 8.46 12.22 2.50
C THR A 42 7.92 11.56 1.22
N ARG A 43 6.67 11.08 1.26
CA ARG A 43 6.00 10.56 0.05
C ARG A 43 5.91 11.61 -1.06
N ALA A 44 5.67 12.87 -0.67
CA ALA A 44 5.61 13.99 -1.62
C ALA A 44 6.95 14.22 -2.31
N GLU A 45 8.05 14.23 -1.56
CA GLU A 45 9.41 14.36 -2.11
C GLU A 45 9.78 13.19 -3.00
N LEU A 46 9.39 11.97 -2.61
CA LEU A 46 9.64 10.76 -3.41
C LEU A 46 8.87 10.81 -4.74
N ALA A 47 7.60 11.21 -4.70
CA ALA A 47 6.77 11.38 -5.90
C ALA A 47 7.33 12.45 -6.82
N ALA A 48 7.68 13.64 -6.29
CA ALA A 48 8.27 14.73 -7.07
C ALA A 48 9.58 14.31 -7.75
N ARG A 49 10.44 13.59 -7.03
CA ARG A 49 11.69 13.08 -7.59
C ARG A 49 11.45 12.05 -8.70
N TYR A 50 10.45 11.18 -8.52
CA TYR A 50 10.07 10.22 -9.56
C TYR A 50 9.56 10.94 -10.81
N GLU A 51 8.71 11.96 -10.67
CA GLU A 51 8.21 12.78 -11.77
C GLU A 51 9.36 13.45 -12.53
N GLU A 52 10.27 14.11 -11.81
CA GLU A 52 11.44 14.78 -12.37
C GLU A 52 12.33 13.81 -13.16
N GLN A 53 12.62 12.64 -12.60
CA GLN A 53 13.55 11.69 -13.21
C GLN A 53 12.94 10.89 -14.37
N SER A 54 11.64 10.59 -14.29
CA SER A 54 10.96 9.79 -15.31
C SER A 54 10.28 10.61 -16.40
N GLY A 55 10.03 11.90 -16.14
CA GLY A 55 9.24 12.76 -17.01
C GLY A 55 7.76 12.36 -17.13
N ARG A 56 7.25 11.52 -16.20
CA ARG A 56 5.87 11.01 -16.23
C ARG A 56 4.91 11.96 -15.52
N ASP A 57 3.74 12.15 -16.09
CA ASP A 57 2.62 12.84 -15.44
C ASP A 57 2.06 12.01 -14.28
N LEU A 58 2.07 12.56 -13.08
CA LEU A 58 1.54 11.94 -11.87
C LEU A 58 0.08 12.31 -11.56
N SER A 59 -0.63 12.98 -12.47
CA SER A 59 -2.03 13.42 -12.25
C SER A 59 -2.97 12.27 -11.84
N LYS A 60 -2.67 11.03 -12.23
CA LYS A 60 -3.44 9.82 -11.88
C LYS A 60 -2.91 9.06 -10.66
N LEU A 61 -1.88 9.57 -9.99
CA LEU A 61 -1.22 8.85 -8.89
C LEU A 61 -2.20 8.49 -7.76
N ASN A 62 -3.11 9.39 -7.39
CA ASN A 62 -4.11 9.12 -6.36
C ASN A 62 -5.04 7.96 -6.70
N TYR A 63 -5.38 7.77 -7.98
CA TYR A 63 -6.13 6.59 -8.43
C TYR A 63 -5.35 5.30 -8.11
N TYR A 64 -4.06 5.25 -8.44
CA TYR A 64 -3.23 4.06 -8.18
C TYR A 64 -2.96 3.85 -6.68
N ILE A 65 -2.85 4.90 -5.89
CA ILE A 65 -2.79 4.82 -4.42
C ILE A 65 -4.07 4.15 -3.89
N GLY A 66 -5.22 4.64 -4.28
CA GLY A 66 -6.51 4.08 -3.87
C GLY A 66 -6.70 2.63 -4.33
N PHE A 67 -6.38 2.35 -5.59
CA PHE A 67 -6.40 0.99 -6.15
C PHE A 67 -5.52 0.02 -5.36
N ASN A 68 -4.30 0.42 -5.02
CA ASN A 68 -3.37 -0.43 -4.27
C ASN A 68 -3.83 -0.67 -2.83
N TRP A 69 -4.46 0.30 -2.19
CA TRP A 69 -5.08 0.09 -0.87
C TRP A 69 -6.24 -0.91 -0.95
N TRP A 70 -7.10 -0.79 -1.95
CA TRP A 70 -8.16 -1.77 -2.20
C TRP A 70 -7.58 -3.17 -2.47
N LYS A 71 -6.57 -3.27 -3.34
CA LYS A 71 -5.86 -4.53 -3.61
C LYS A 71 -5.29 -5.14 -2.34
N SER A 72 -4.68 -4.33 -1.47
CA SER A 72 -4.15 -4.78 -0.18
C SER A 72 -5.24 -5.34 0.72
N ALA A 73 -6.40 -4.69 0.80
CA ALA A 73 -7.57 -5.20 1.54
C ALA A 73 -8.01 -6.57 1.02
N CYS A 74 -8.08 -6.76 -0.31
CA CYS A 74 -8.42 -8.04 -0.92
C CYS A 74 -7.40 -9.14 -0.59
N ILE A 75 -6.10 -8.83 -0.61
CA ILE A 75 -5.04 -9.78 -0.27
C ILE A 75 -5.15 -10.19 1.21
N ILE A 76 -5.29 -9.22 2.12
CA ILE A 76 -5.43 -9.48 3.57
C ILE A 76 -6.69 -10.31 3.83
N HIS A 77 -7.81 -10.00 3.16
CA HIS A 77 -9.04 -10.78 3.26
C HIS A 77 -8.85 -12.21 2.78
N GLY A 78 -8.12 -12.44 1.69
CA GLY A 78 -7.80 -13.78 1.21
C GLY A 78 -6.97 -14.59 2.20
N VAL A 79 -6.04 -13.95 2.91
CA VAL A 79 -5.28 -14.57 4.01
C VAL A 79 -6.20 -14.91 5.18
N TYR A 80 -7.02 -13.95 5.62
CA TYR A 80 -8.01 -14.14 6.69
C TYR A 80 -8.97 -15.30 6.39
N ALA A 81 -9.49 -15.38 5.16
CA ALA A 81 -10.39 -16.46 4.75
C ALA A 81 -9.75 -17.84 4.85
N ARG A 82 -8.45 -17.97 4.53
CA ARG A 82 -7.71 -19.22 4.67
C ARG A 82 -7.55 -19.66 6.13
N TYR A 83 -7.32 -18.72 7.04
CA TYR A 83 -7.31 -18.99 8.48
C TYR A 83 -8.69 -19.43 8.96
N ARG A 84 -9.74 -18.70 8.57
CA ARG A 84 -11.13 -19.04 8.91
C ARG A 84 -11.56 -20.42 8.40
N ALA A 85 -11.08 -20.83 7.25
CA ALA A 85 -11.37 -22.15 6.66
C ALA A 85 -10.51 -23.28 7.26
N GLY A 86 -9.72 -23.02 8.31
CA GLY A 86 -8.85 -24.03 8.93
C GLY A 86 -7.69 -24.50 8.08
N LYS A 87 -7.37 -23.80 6.97
CA LYS A 87 -6.27 -24.17 6.07
C LYS A 87 -4.90 -23.74 6.59
N LYS A 88 -4.87 -22.97 7.70
CA LYS A 88 -3.67 -22.57 8.43
C LYS A 88 -3.96 -22.59 9.93
N SER A 89 -2.94 -22.90 10.75
CA SER A 89 -3.04 -22.79 12.21
C SER A 89 -3.29 -21.33 12.60
N THR A 90 -4.22 -21.13 13.54
CA THR A 90 -4.50 -19.82 14.14
C THR A 90 -3.74 -19.59 15.44
N GLU A 91 -2.88 -20.53 15.84
CA GLU A 91 -2.08 -20.42 17.06
C GLU A 91 -1.18 -19.17 16.99
N GLY A 92 -1.29 -18.29 17.99
CA GLY A 92 -0.56 -17.03 18.05
C GLY A 92 -1.00 -15.96 17.04
N VAL A 93 -2.12 -16.16 16.33
CA VAL A 93 -2.63 -15.23 15.32
C VAL A 93 -3.83 -14.46 15.86
N ASP A 94 -3.73 -13.12 15.90
CA ASP A 94 -4.87 -12.26 16.20
C ASP A 94 -5.77 -12.12 14.98
N MET A 95 -6.90 -12.82 15.00
CA MET A 95 -7.89 -12.76 13.92
C MET A 95 -8.62 -11.41 13.86
N GLY A 96 -8.65 -10.66 14.97
CA GLY A 96 -9.21 -9.30 15.01
C GLY A 96 -8.34 -8.30 14.25
N ASP A 97 -7.02 -8.43 14.31
CA ASP A 97 -6.07 -7.59 13.60
C ASP A 97 -6.30 -7.61 12.07
N PHE A 98 -6.58 -8.77 11.49
CA PHE A 98 -6.92 -8.85 10.06
C PHE A 98 -8.14 -8.00 9.68
N ARG A 99 -9.16 -8.01 10.51
CA ARG A 99 -10.40 -7.24 10.24
C ARG A 99 -10.14 -5.74 10.35
N SER A 100 -9.37 -5.30 11.35
CA SER A 100 -8.95 -3.91 11.51
C SER A 100 -8.16 -3.44 10.28
N ARG A 101 -7.15 -4.18 9.88
CA ARG A 101 -6.29 -3.85 8.73
C ARG A 101 -7.05 -3.82 7.41
N ILE A 102 -8.03 -4.70 7.21
CA ILE A 102 -8.91 -4.65 6.03
C ILE A 102 -9.72 -3.34 6.04
N GLY A 103 -10.32 -2.97 7.18
CA GLY A 103 -11.09 -1.75 7.32
C GLY A 103 -10.24 -0.49 7.08
N GLU A 104 -9.05 -0.44 7.65
CA GLU A 104 -8.09 0.66 7.46
C GLU A 104 -7.69 0.81 6.00
N ALA A 105 -7.40 -0.29 5.31
CA ALA A 105 -7.03 -0.28 3.90
C ALA A 105 -8.19 0.19 3.01
N LEU A 106 -9.43 -0.21 3.29
CA LEU A 106 -10.60 0.26 2.56
C LEU A 106 -10.86 1.75 2.78
N ASN A 107 -10.74 2.23 4.02
CA ASN A 107 -10.87 3.65 4.33
C ASN A 107 -9.78 4.50 3.64
N ALA A 108 -8.54 4.01 3.62
CA ALA A 108 -7.45 4.67 2.92
C ALA A 108 -7.68 4.71 1.39
N SER A 109 -8.24 3.63 0.82
CA SER A 109 -8.63 3.57 -0.59
C SER A 109 -9.69 4.63 -0.92
N GLU A 110 -10.76 4.68 -0.15
CA GLU A 110 -11.84 5.65 -0.34
C GLU A 110 -11.33 7.09 -0.24
N LYS A 111 -10.52 7.38 0.78
CA LYS A 111 -9.91 8.70 0.96
C LYS A 111 -9.07 9.12 -0.24
N ALA A 112 -8.23 8.23 -0.77
CA ALA A 112 -7.41 8.52 -1.95
C ALA A 112 -8.25 8.78 -3.20
N LEU A 113 -9.32 8.01 -3.42
CA LEU A 113 -10.20 8.14 -4.58
C LEU A 113 -11.09 9.38 -4.50
N THR A 114 -11.49 9.83 -3.31
CA THR A 114 -12.28 11.07 -3.17
C THR A 114 -11.50 12.33 -3.51
N THR A 115 -10.18 12.29 -3.47
CA THR A 115 -9.33 13.43 -3.89
C THR A 115 -9.21 13.59 -5.41
N LEU A 116 -9.78 12.67 -6.19
CA LEU A 116 -9.82 12.75 -7.67
C LEU A 116 -10.94 13.66 -8.21
N ARG A 117 -11.77 14.20 -7.34
CA ARG A 117 -12.94 15.03 -7.70
C ARG A 117 -12.61 16.50 -7.79
#